data_cf2a4181799ed4362999f325b0dfb6ee
#
_entry.id   cf2a4181799ed4362999f325b0dfb6ee
#
_cell.length_a   1.000
_cell.length_b   1.000
_cell.length_c   1.000
_cell.angle_alpha   90.00
_cell.angle_beta   90.00
_cell.angle_gamma   90.00
#
_symmetry.space_group_name_H-M   'P 1'
#
loop_
_entity.id
_entity.type
_entity.pdbx_description
1 polymer ?
#
loop_
_entity_poly.entity_id
_entity_poly.type
_entity_poly.pdbx_seq_one_letter_code
_entity_poly.pdbx_strand_id
1 'polypeptide(L)'
;MSWGLSSNKLTALKNDKSKVRSAKSYCGKAESNSVDTDTRKSSAKNVLTDAVYTSNSDSLKQRVDNWNKGVTDALEYTKGVMAELIFDIEEQIEEEKERLRREREAERKAKESSN
;
A
#
# COMPACT_ATOMS: atom_id res chain seq x y z
N MET A 1 11.80 -22.38 24.13
CA MET A 1 10.44 -22.80 23.83
C MET A 1 10.02 -22.33 22.47
N SER A 2 9.72 -23.26 21.57
CA SER A 2 9.29 -22.94 20.20
C SER A 2 7.98 -22.13 20.13
N TRP A 3 7.11 -22.26 21.11
CA TRP A 3 5.83 -21.59 21.23
C TRP A 3 5.93 -20.06 21.25
N GLY A 4 6.82 -19.52 22.10
CA GLY A 4 6.99 -18.09 22.23
C GLY A 4 7.52 -17.46 20.95
N LEU A 5 8.47 -18.11 20.29
CA LEU A 5 9.04 -17.64 19.03
C LEU A 5 7.99 -17.63 17.90
N SER A 6 7.18 -18.71 17.81
CA SER A 6 6.14 -18.83 16.80
C SER A 6 5.04 -17.79 16.98
N SER A 7 4.58 -17.57 18.21
CA SER A 7 3.60 -16.54 18.50
C SER A 7 4.14 -15.14 18.24
N ASN A 8 5.41 -14.90 18.54
CA ASN A 8 6.07 -13.61 18.24
C ASN A 8 6.16 -13.36 16.75
N LYS A 9 6.48 -14.38 15.96
CA LYS A 9 6.51 -14.25 14.50
C LYS A 9 5.14 -13.90 13.94
N LEU A 10 4.09 -14.58 14.40
CA LEU A 10 2.72 -14.30 13.98
C LEU A 10 2.31 -12.86 14.32
N THR A 11 2.63 -12.42 15.54
CA THR A 11 2.35 -11.06 16.00
C THR A 11 3.09 -10.04 15.14
N ALA A 12 4.37 -10.29 14.85
CA ALA A 12 5.18 -9.43 14.00
C ALA A 12 4.60 -9.32 12.59
N LEU A 13 4.14 -10.43 12.00
CA LEU A 13 3.51 -10.44 10.68
C LEU A 13 2.21 -9.64 10.67
N LYS A 14 1.38 -9.77 11.69
CA LYS A 14 0.15 -9.00 11.82
C LYS A 14 0.43 -7.51 11.96
N ASN A 15 1.46 -7.14 12.71
CA ASN A 15 1.88 -5.76 12.88
C ASN A 15 2.39 -5.19 11.56
N ASP A 16 3.18 -5.95 10.81
CA ASP A 16 3.67 -5.54 9.49
C ASP A 16 2.52 -5.32 8.52
N LYS A 17 1.53 -6.21 8.50
CA LYS A 17 0.33 -6.07 7.68
C LYS A 17 -0.41 -4.76 8.00
N SER A 18 -0.57 -4.45 9.29
CA SER A 18 -1.23 -3.23 9.74
C SER A 18 -0.48 -1.99 9.27
N LYS A 19 0.85 -1.99 9.39
CA LYS A 19 1.69 -0.87 8.93
C LYS A 19 1.59 -0.67 7.42
N VAL A 20 1.62 -1.73 6.64
CA VAL A 20 1.51 -1.66 5.18
C VAL A 20 0.13 -1.17 4.77
N ARG A 21 -0.93 -1.61 5.44
CA ARG A 21 -2.28 -1.10 5.20
C ARG A 21 -2.40 0.39 5.49
N SER A 22 -1.79 0.86 6.57
CA SER A 22 -1.75 2.29 6.90
C SER A 22 -1.03 3.09 5.81
N ALA A 23 0.11 2.60 5.35
CA ALA A 23 0.87 3.24 4.27
C ALA A 23 0.04 3.29 2.98
N LYS A 24 -0.67 2.21 2.63
CA LYS A 24 -1.57 2.16 1.47
C LYS A 24 -2.70 3.18 1.59
N SER A 25 -3.26 3.34 2.78
CA SER A 25 -4.29 4.35 3.05
C SER A 25 -3.77 5.76 2.83
N TYR A 26 -2.54 6.06 3.26
CA TYR A 26 -1.91 7.35 3.00
C TYR A 26 -1.69 7.59 1.50
N CYS A 27 -1.31 6.57 0.75
CA CYS A 27 -1.20 6.67 -0.71
C CYS A 27 -2.56 7.00 -1.35
N GLY A 28 -3.65 6.37 -0.88
CA GLY A 28 -5.00 6.67 -1.34
C GLY A 28 -5.40 8.12 -1.07
N LYS A 29 -5.05 8.65 0.10
CA LYS A 29 -5.29 10.06 0.43
C LYS A 29 -4.48 10.99 -0.46
N ALA A 30 -3.22 10.65 -0.73
CA ALA A 30 -2.38 11.43 -1.64
C ALA A 30 -2.94 11.44 -3.06
N GLU A 31 -3.48 10.32 -3.55
CA GLU A 31 -4.18 10.27 -4.84
C GLU A 31 -5.39 11.19 -4.86
N SER A 32 -6.22 11.16 -3.83
CA SER A 32 -7.39 12.05 -3.71
C SER A 32 -6.98 13.52 -3.73
N ASN A 33 -5.93 13.87 -2.97
CA ASN A 33 -5.40 15.23 -2.95
C ASN A 33 -4.83 15.64 -4.31
N SER A 34 -4.22 14.69 -5.04
CA SER A 34 -3.73 14.93 -6.40
C SER A 34 -4.87 15.26 -7.35
N VAL A 35 -6.01 14.55 -7.26
CA VAL A 35 -7.20 14.85 -8.06
C VAL A 35 -7.75 16.24 -7.76
N ASP A 36 -7.85 16.62 -6.48
CA ASP A 36 -8.28 17.96 -6.08
C ASP A 36 -7.32 19.03 -6.61
N THR A 37 -6.03 18.76 -6.56
CA THR A 37 -5.00 19.62 -7.09
C THR A 37 -5.14 19.76 -8.60
N ASP A 38 -5.48 18.68 -9.32
CA ASP A 38 -5.73 18.69 -10.76
C ASP A 38 -6.88 19.61 -11.14
N THR A 39 -7.98 19.61 -10.37
CA THR A 39 -9.10 20.52 -10.58
C THR A 39 -8.67 21.97 -10.45
N ARG A 40 -7.90 22.29 -9.42
CA ARG A 40 -7.36 23.64 -9.20
C ARG A 40 -6.38 24.04 -10.30
N LYS A 41 -5.54 23.12 -10.77
CA LYS A 41 -4.60 23.35 -11.88
C LYS A 41 -5.33 23.56 -13.19
N SER A 42 -6.41 22.82 -13.45
CA SER A 42 -7.24 23.03 -14.64
C SER A 42 -7.85 24.42 -14.65
N SER A 43 -8.31 24.91 -13.50
CA SER A 43 -8.81 26.28 -13.36
C SER A 43 -7.71 27.31 -13.62
N ALA A 44 -6.52 27.09 -13.07
CA ALA A 44 -5.36 27.97 -13.32
C ALA A 44 -4.93 27.96 -14.79
N LYS A 45 -4.95 26.79 -15.44
CA LYS A 45 -4.68 26.64 -16.88
C LYS A 45 -5.66 27.46 -17.71
N ASN A 46 -6.93 27.45 -17.37
CA ASN A 46 -7.95 28.24 -18.09
C ASN A 46 -7.70 29.72 -17.92
N VAL A 47 -7.34 30.19 -16.74
CA VAL A 47 -6.98 31.57 -16.49
C VAL A 47 -5.73 31.97 -17.31
N LEU A 48 -4.71 31.11 -17.33
CA LEU A 48 -3.51 31.35 -18.13
C LEU A 48 -3.82 31.41 -19.64
N THR A 49 -4.74 30.58 -20.11
CA THR A 49 -5.17 30.58 -21.52
C THR A 49 -5.82 31.89 -21.87
N ASP A 50 -6.62 32.47 -20.98
CA ASP A 50 -7.29 33.76 -21.20
C ASP A 50 -6.33 34.94 -21.08
N ALA A 51 -5.30 34.82 -20.25
CA ALA A 51 -4.35 35.90 -19.97
C ALA A 51 -3.12 35.94 -20.88
N VAL A 52 -2.72 34.80 -21.46
CA VAL A 52 -1.45 34.65 -22.21
C VAL A 52 -1.75 34.10 -23.61
N TYR A 53 -1.74 34.96 -24.61
CA TYR A 53 -1.98 34.62 -26.02
C TYR A 53 -0.69 34.26 -26.76
N THR A 54 0.17 33.45 -26.17
CA THR A 54 1.43 33.05 -26.81
C THR A 54 1.56 31.54 -26.90
N SER A 55 2.41 31.05 -27.83
CA SER A 55 2.72 29.61 -27.94
C SER A 55 3.33 29.02 -26.67
N ASN A 56 3.86 29.86 -25.79
CA ASN A 56 4.43 29.46 -24.52
C ASN A 56 3.37 28.93 -23.53
N SER A 57 2.11 29.40 -23.67
CA SER A 57 1.04 28.93 -22.77
C SER A 57 0.72 27.44 -22.99
N ASP A 58 0.73 26.95 -24.23
CA ASP A 58 0.50 25.56 -24.57
C ASP A 58 1.63 24.66 -24.04
N SER A 59 2.86 25.11 -24.18
CA SER A 59 4.03 24.42 -23.66
C SER A 59 3.96 24.30 -22.12
N LEU A 60 3.55 25.37 -21.45
CA LEU A 60 3.40 25.37 -19.99
C LEU A 60 2.32 24.41 -19.52
N LYS A 61 1.15 24.41 -20.19
CA LYS A 61 0.07 23.46 -19.91
C LYS A 61 0.52 22.02 -20.07
N GLN A 62 1.24 21.71 -21.13
CA GLN A 62 1.74 20.37 -21.40
C GLN A 62 2.70 19.91 -20.29
N ARG A 63 3.57 20.79 -19.81
CA ARG A 63 4.47 20.48 -18.70
C ARG A 63 3.73 20.18 -17.42
N VAL A 64 2.69 20.94 -17.11
CA VAL A 64 1.85 20.72 -15.93
C VAL A 64 1.14 19.37 -16.04
N ASP A 65 0.57 19.05 -17.20
CA ASP A 65 -0.09 17.76 -17.43
C ASP A 65 0.86 16.58 -17.30
N ASN A 66 2.05 16.68 -17.87
CA ASN A 66 3.07 15.63 -17.79
C ASN A 66 3.53 15.41 -16.34
N TRP A 67 3.72 16.48 -15.58
CA TRP A 67 4.08 16.38 -14.17
C TRP A 67 3.00 15.68 -13.35
N ASN A 68 1.73 16.08 -13.55
CA ASN A 68 0.59 15.45 -12.87
C ASN A 68 0.48 13.97 -13.19
N LYS A 69 0.63 13.60 -14.45
CA LYS A 69 0.58 12.21 -14.88
C LYS A 69 1.68 11.40 -14.20
N GLY A 70 2.90 11.94 -14.13
CA GLY A 70 4.02 11.28 -13.47
C GLY A 70 3.75 11.02 -12.00
N VAL A 71 3.18 11.98 -11.28
CA VAL A 71 2.82 11.84 -9.86
C VAL A 71 1.72 10.80 -9.67
N THR A 72 0.67 10.86 -10.48
CA THR A 72 -0.45 9.92 -10.42
C THR A 72 0.02 8.49 -10.71
N ASP A 73 0.82 8.30 -11.74
CA ASP A 73 1.36 6.97 -12.11
C ASP A 73 2.24 6.41 -10.99
N ALA A 74 3.07 7.25 -10.37
CA ALA A 74 3.93 6.84 -9.25
C ALA A 74 3.11 6.42 -8.03
N LEU A 75 2.03 7.14 -7.72
CA LEU A 75 1.13 6.79 -6.60
C LEU A 75 0.39 5.48 -6.87
N GLU A 76 -0.10 5.28 -8.09
CA GLU A 76 -0.77 4.03 -8.47
C GLU A 76 0.17 2.84 -8.40
N TYR A 77 1.39 2.99 -8.90
CA TYR A 77 2.42 1.95 -8.82
C TYR A 77 2.72 1.59 -7.37
N THR A 78 2.96 2.59 -6.52
CA THR A 78 3.26 2.38 -5.10
C THR A 78 2.12 1.67 -4.38
N LYS A 79 0.88 2.07 -4.66
CA LYS A 79 -0.32 1.45 -4.09
C LYS A 79 -0.44 -0.01 -4.52
N GLY A 80 -0.13 -0.32 -5.79
CA GLY A 80 -0.11 -1.68 -6.31
C GLY A 80 0.92 -2.56 -5.62
N VAL A 81 2.13 -2.06 -5.42
CA VAL A 81 3.19 -2.78 -4.69
C VAL A 81 2.77 -3.05 -3.25
N MET A 82 2.14 -2.08 -2.58
CA MET A 82 1.66 -2.26 -1.21
C MET A 82 0.55 -3.31 -1.12
N ALA A 83 -0.34 -3.37 -2.12
CA ALA A 83 -1.38 -4.39 -2.18
C ALA A 83 -0.78 -5.81 -2.32
N GLU A 84 0.23 -5.97 -3.17
CA GLU A 84 0.96 -7.23 -3.31
C GLU A 84 1.65 -7.63 -2.01
N LEU A 85 2.29 -6.66 -1.34
CA LEU A 85 2.96 -6.92 -0.07
C LEU A 85 1.98 -7.35 1.02
N ILE A 86 0.80 -6.73 1.09
CA ILE A 86 -0.27 -7.15 2.02
C ILE A 86 -0.68 -8.58 1.73
N PHE A 87 -0.87 -8.94 0.47
CA PHE A 87 -1.23 -10.29 0.08
C PHE A 87 -0.16 -11.30 0.51
N ASP A 88 1.11 -11.00 0.26
CA ASP A 88 2.22 -11.87 0.67
C ASP A 88 2.28 -12.05 2.19
N ILE A 89 2.06 -10.98 2.94
CA ILE A 89 2.03 -11.04 4.41
C ILE A 89 0.84 -11.87 4.88
N GLU A 90 -0.32 -11.73 4.23
CA GLU A 90 -1.51 -12.54 4.57
C GLU A 90 -1.25 -14.03 4.35
N GLU A 91 -0.57 -14.40 3.26
CA GLU A 91 -0.15 -15.79 3.02
C GLU A 91 0.79 -16.28 4.12
N GLN A 92 1.77 -15.49 4.51
CA GLN A 92 2.68 -15.84 5.60
C GLN A 92 1.97 -16.00 6.93
N ILE A 93 0.95 -15.17 7.20
CA ILE A 93 0.12 -15.29 8.40
C ILE A 93 -0.62 -16.65 8.41
N GLU A 94 -1.23 -17.01 7.29
CA GLU A 94 -1.94 -18.29 7.19
C GLU A 94 -1.00 -19.49 7.32
N GLU A 95 0.17 -19.44 6.69
CA GLU A 95 1.18 -20.47 6.83
C GLU A 95 1.64 -20.63 8.28
N GLU A 96 1.86 -19.51 8.97
CA GLU A 96 2.29 -19.52 10.37
C GLU A 96 1.21 -20.06 11.31
N LYS A 97 -0.05 -19.69 11.07
CA LYS A 97 -1.20 -20.25 11.81
C LYS A 97 -1.30 -21.75 11.63
N GLU A 98 -1.13 -22.24 10.40
CA GLU A 98 -1.18 -23.66 10.10
C GLU A 98 -0.02 -24.41 10.77
N ARG A 99 1.18 -23.83 10.76
CA ARG A 99 2.34 -24.40 11.45
C ARG A 99 2.10 -24.53 12.95
N LEU A 100 1.55 -23.48 13.57
CA LEU A 100 1.22 -23.48 15.00
C LEU A 100 0.16 -24.53 15.32
N ARG A 101 -0.84 -24.67 14.47
CA ARG A 101 -1.87 -25.69 14.63
C ARG A 101 -1.28 -27.10 14.60
N ARG A 102 -0.38 -27.37 13.68
CA ARG A 102 0.30 -28.67 13.56
C ARG A 102 1.17 -28.96 14.78
N GLU A 103 1.89 -27.96 15.29
CA GLU A 103 2.68 -28.10 16.52
C GLU A 103 1.79 -28.47 17.71
N ARG A 104 0.66 -27.78 17.87
CA ARG A 104 -0.30 -28.07 18.95
C ARG A 104 -0.84 -29.48 18.87
N GLU A 105 -1.19 -29.93 17.69
CA GLU A 105 -1.66 -31.31 17.49
C GLU A 105 -0.58 -32.32 17.80
N ALA A 106 0.65 -32.11 17.38
CA ALA A 106 1.77 -33.00 17.65
C ALA A 106 2.05 -33.08 19.13
N GLU A 107 2.02 -31.97 19.86
CA GLU A 107 2.18 -31.92 21.31
C GLU A 107 1.05 -32.66 22.02
N ARG A 108 -0.19 -32.48 21.60
CA ARG A 108 -1.35 -33.16 22.14
C ARG A 108 -1.23 -34.67 21.95
N LYS A 109 -0.87 -35.13 20.78
CA LYS A 109 -0.67 -36.55 20.47
C LYS A 109 0.47 -37.15 21.27
N ALA A 110 1.57 -36.41 21.45
CA ALA A 110 2.69 -36.86 22.27
C ALA A 110 2.30 -37.03 23.74
N LYS A 111 1.49 -36.13 24.28
CA LYS A 111 0.95 -36.23 25.63
C LYS A 111 0.02 -37.41 25.78
N GLU A 112 -0.85 -37.66 24.84
CA GLU A 112 -1.76 -38.79 24.81
C GLU A 112 -0.98 -40.13 24.76
N SER A 113 0.09 -40.20 23.98
CA SER A 113 0.94 -41.38 23.84
C SER A 113 1.73 -41.69 25.10
N SER A 114 2.10 -40.69 25.90
CA SER A 114 2.91 -40.88 27.11
C SER A 114 2.07 -41.29 28.33
N ASN A 115 0.77 -41.25 28.20
CA ASN A 115 -0.15 -41.73 29.24
C ASN A 115 -0.56 -43.20 28.95
#